data_3577379928a9751fb32617328cc08f5d
#
_entry.id   3577379928a9751fb32617328cc08f5d
#
_cell.length_a   1.000
_cell.length_b   1.000
_cell.length_c   1.000
_cell.angle_alpha   90.00
_cell.angle_beta   90.00
_cell.angle_gamma   90.00
#
_symmetry.space_group_name_H-M   'P 1'
#
loop_
_entity.id
_entity.type
_entity.pdbx_description
1 polymer ?
#
loop_
_entity_poly.entity_id
_entity_poly.type
_entity_poly.pdbx_seq_one_letter_code
_entity_poly.pdbx_strand_id
1 'polypeptide(L)'
;DRRQRQMCIRDSFNCPMVTSYPEVIYNNMDVVRQSDINFLYPFINLADKPSFKRQMMKALHDYGFTKTEIDNASEKAFAELQHYKQDIRNKGEEVLKWLDEHDERAIVLAGRPYHIDPEINHGIPDMITSLGFAVLTEDSVAHLGHLERDIRVVDQWAYHTRLYESAAQVIKNPRLELIQLNSFGCGLDAVTTDQVQEILQSHEKIYTTLKIDEVSNLGTARIRVRSLKAAVKERDDNDFIPHKIDDYTINRVKFTEEERKKHTII
;
A
#
# COMPACT_ATOMS: atom_id res chain seq x y z
N ASP A 1 -26.96 -7.93 1.29
CA ASP A 1 -26.45 -7.81 -0.07
C ASP A 1 -24.93 -8.09 -0.11
N ARG A 2 -24.53 -9.10 -0.93
CA ARG A 2 -23.12 -9.53 -1.02
C ARG A 2 -22.18 -8.45 -1.59
N ARG A 3 -22.69 -7.56 -2.44
CA ARG A 3 -21.90 -6.45 -3.00
C ARG A 3 -21.56 -5.40 -1.96
N GLN A 4 -22.50 -5.07 -1.06
CA GLN A 4 -22.22 -4.16 0.05
C GLN A 4 -21.24 -4.75 1.06
N ARG A 5 -21.29 -6.07 1.33
CA ARG A 5 -20.29 -6.73 2.18
C ARG A 5 -18.90 -6.76 1.55
N GLN A 6 -18.80 -6.89 0.22
CA GLN A 6 -17.51 -6.81 -0.49
C GLN A 6 -16.94 -5.39 -0.51
N MET A 7 -17.78 -4.35 -0.61
CA MET A 7 -17.32 -2.95 -0.47
C MET A 7 -16.86 -2.61 0.94
N CYS A 8 -17.43 -3.24 1.97
CA CYS A 8 -16.99 -3.03 3.36
C CYS A 8 -15.72 -3.81 3.73
N ILE A 9 -15.25 -4.73 2.87
CA ILE A 9 -14.06 -5.56 3.12
C ILE A 9 -12.80 -4.92 2.51
N ARG A 10 -12.94 -4.12 1.46
CA ARG A 10 -11.82 -3.34 0.90
C ARG A 10 -11.31 -2.41 1.98
N ASP A 11 -10.04 -2.33 2.21
CA ASP A 11 -9.32 -1.45 3.15
C ASP A 11 -9.42 -1.79 4.66
N SER A 12 -10.07 -2.88 5.05
CA SER A 12 -10.34 -3.13 6.47
C SER A 12 -9.44 -4.17 7.11
N PHE A 13 -8.75 -4.97 6.32
CA PHE A 13 -7.93 -6.07 6.82
C PHE A 13 -6.46 -5.92 6.41
N ASN A 14 -5.60 -6.34 7.32
CA ASN A 14 -4.19 -6.57 7.03
C ASN A 14 -3.95 -8.04 6.67
N CYS A 15 -2.82 -8.32 6.04
CA CYS A 15 -2.43 -9.70 5.78
C CYS A 15 -2.17 -10.44 7.11
N PRO A 16 -2.36 -11.77 7.15
CA PRO A 16 -2.18 -12.56 8.37
C PRO A 16 -0.80 -12.40 9.03
N MET A 17 0.25 -12.20 8.26
CA MET A 17 1.60 -11.99 8.79
C MET A 17 1.69 -10.72 9.62
N VAL A 18 1.11 -9.61 9.14
CA VAL A 18 1.10 -8.34 9.89
C VAL A 18 0.29 -8.46 11.16
N THR A 19 -0.85 -9.14 11.12
CA THR A 19 -1.71 -9.32 12.29
C THR A 19 -1.11 -10.26 13.33
N SER A 20 -0.19 -11.14 12.96
CA SER A 20 0.46 -12.10 13.86
C SER A 20 1.79 -11.62 14.44
N TYR A 21 2.32 -10.46 14.05
CA TYR A 21 3.61 -9.97 14.56
C TYR A 21 3.70 -9.93 16.09
N PRO A 22 2.69 -9.45 16.84
CA PRO A 22 2.76 -9.44 18.29
C PRO A 22 2.91 -10.84 18.89
N GLU A 23 2.21 -11.83 18.34
CA GLU A 23 2.32 -13.24 18.76
C GLU A 23 3.72 -13.80 18.45
N VAL A 24 4.26 -13.47 17.27
CA VAL A 24 5.62 -13.88 16.89
C VAL A 24 6.65 -13.28 17.84
N ILE A 25 6.54 -12.00 18.15
CA ILE A 25 7.43 -11.31 19.10
C ILE A 25 7.34 -11.98 20.48
N TYR A 26 6.12 -12.13 21.01
CA TYR A 26 5.92 -12.72 22.33
C TYR A 26 6.48 -14.13 22.43
N ASN A 27 6.30 -14.97 21.40
CA ASN A 27 6.71 -16.37 21.44
C ASN A 27 8.22 -16.59 21.15
N ASN A 28 8.89 -15.64 20.50
CA ASN A 28 10.28 -15.83 20.05
C ASN A 28 11.29 -14.91 20.76
N MET A 29 10.85 -13.91 21.51
CA MET A 29 11.75 -13.02 22.24
C MET A 29 11.74 -13.33 23.73
N ASP A 30 12.81 -13.95 24.24
CA ASP A 30 12.95 -14.30 25.66
C ASP A 30 12.88 -13.07 26.58
N VAL A 31 13.44 -11.96 26.15
CA VAL A 31 13.36 -10.68 26.87
C VAL A 31 11.90 -10.26 27.15
N VAL A 32 10.98 -10.48 26.22
CA VAL A 32 9.56 -10.15 26.40
C VAL A 32 8.88 -11.16 27.32
N ARG A 33 9.23 -12.43 27.16
CA ARG A 33 8.57 -13.55 27.84
C ARG A 33 9.05 -13.77 29.27
N GLN A 34 10.32 -13.47 29.56
CA GLN A 34 10.99 -13.77 30.83
C GLN A 34 11.22 -12.51 31.69
N SER A 35 10.92 -11.32 31.22
CA SER A 35 11.03 -10.07 31.96
C SER A 35 9.70 -9.65 32.59
N ASP A 36 9.77 -8.71 33.53
CA ASP A 36 8.60 -8.08 34.14
C ASP A 36 7.92 -7.03 33.26
N ILE A 37 8.19 -7.04 31.93
CA ILE A 37 7.59 -6.13 30.97
C ILE A 37 6.14 -6.51 30.72
N ASN A 38 5.23 -5.56 30.92
CA ASN A 38 3.84 -5.71 30.50
C ASN A 38 3.75 -5.58 28.97
N PHE A 39 3.71 -6.72 28.28
CA PHE A 39 3.56 -6.76 26.81
C PHE A 39 2.08 -6.79 26.44
N LEU A 40 1.54 -5.63 26.04
CA LEU A 40 0.16 -5.50 25.60
C LEU A 40 0.04 -5.75 24.10
N TYR A 41 -0.69 -6.79 23.71
CA TYR A 41 -0.96 -7.11 22.29
C TYR A 41 -2.42 -7.49 22.05
N PRO A 42 -3.36 -6.61 22.41
CA PRO A 42 -4.77 -6.88 22.17
C PRO A 42 -5.05 -6.96 20.66
N PHE A 43 -5.85 -7.93 20.26
CA PHE A 43 -6.37 -7.97 18.90
C PHE A 43 -7.42 -6.87 18.73
N ILE A 44 -7.08 -5.80 17.99
CA ILE A 44 -7.94 -4.63 17.81
C ILE A 44 -8.35 -4.47 16.34
N ASN A 45 -9.56 -3.95 16.13
CA ASN A 45 -10.07 -3.62 14.80
C ASN A 45 -10.30 -2.10 14.69
N LEU A 46 -9.47 -1.43 13.88
CA LEU A 46 -9.57 0.02 13.66
C LEU A 46 -10.75 0.42 12.75
N ALA A 47 -11.34 -0.52 12.03
CA ALA A 47 -12.49 -0.25 11.17
C ALA A 47 -13.83 -0.26 11.93
N ASP A 48 -13.87 -0.83 13.14
CA ASP A 48 -15.06 -0.92 13.99
C ASP A 48 -14.82 -0.25 15.34
N LYS A 49 -15.14 1.04 15.46
CA LYS A 49 -14.97 1.82 16.69
C LYS A 49 -15.60 1.18 17.93
N PRO A 50 -16.84 0.65 17.90
CA PRO A 50 -17.42 -0.02 19.06
C PRO A 50 -16.64 -1.24 19.50
N SER A 51 -16.16 -2.05 18.57
CA SER A 51 -15.31 -3.21 18.88
C SER A 51 -13.95 -2.78 19.43
N PHE A 52 -13.32 -1.77 18.81
CA PHE A 52 -12.07 -1.18 19.31
C PHE A 52 -12.18 -0.76 20.77
N LYS A 53 -13.21 0.02 21.13
CA LYS A 53 -13.42 0.50 22.50
C LYS A 53 -13.61 -0.64 23.50
N ARG A 54 -14.37 -1.69 23.13
CA ARG A 54 -14.55 -2.88 23.99
C ARG A 54 -13.21 -3.61 24.21
N GLN A 55 -12.41 -3.74 23.18
CA GLN A 55 -11.11 -4.42 23.25
C GLN A 55 -10.11 -3.61 24.07
N MET A 56 -10.09 -2.28 23.92
CA MET A 56 -9.27 -1.40 24.75
C MET A 56 -9.68 -1.42 26.22
N MET A 57 -10.98 -1.43 26.52
CA MET A 57 -11.48 -1.63 27.89
C MET A 57 -10.99 -2.93 28.49
N LYS A 58 -10.99 -4.02 27.73
CA LYS A 58 -10.49 -5.32 28.20
C LYS A 58 -8.98 -5.29 28.42
N ALA A 59 -8.23 -4.73 27.49
CA ALA A 59 -6.76 -4.70 27.54
C ALA A 59 -6.21 -3.81 28.66
N LEU A 60 -6.95 -2.74 29.00
CA LEU A 60 -6.53 -1.73 29.98
C LEU A 60 -7.27 -1.86 31.32
N HIS A 61 -8.05 -2.93 31.52
CA HIS A 61 -8.85 -3.14 32.73
C HIS A 61 -8.02 -3.04 34.02
N ASP A 62 -6.87 -3.69 34.04
CA ASP A 62 -6.03 -3.78 35.26
C ASP A 62 -5.21 -2.51 35.52
N TYR A 63 -5.28 -1.53 34.65
CA TYR A 63 -4.61 -0.23 34.78
C TYR A 63 -5.50 0.83 35.42
N GLY A 64 -6.73 0.50 35.80
CA GLY A 64 -7.64 1.37 36.53
C GLY A 64 -8.31 2.48 35.71
N PHE A 65 -8.25 2.44 34.38
CA PHE A 65 -8.94 3.41 33.51
C PHE A 65 -10.44 3.18 33.50
N THR A 66 -11.18 4.27 33.58
CA THR A 66 -12.64 4.24 33.46
C THR A 66 -13.08 4.10 32.00
N LYS A 67 -14.31 3.61 31.83
CA LYS A 67 -14.92 3.54 30.49
C LYS A 67 -14.96 4.91 29.81
N THR A 68 -15.27 5.97 30.54
CA THR A 68 -15.35 7.34 29.99
C THR A 68 -14.00 7.83 29.49
N GLU A 69 -12.93 7.55 30.22
CA GLU A 69 -11.56 7.91 29.79
C GLU A 69 -11.17 7.19 28.52
N ILE A 70 -11.42 5.89 28.42
CA ILE A 70 -11.12 5.09 27.22
C ILE A 70 -11.97 5.54 26.03
N ASP A 71 -13.26 5.80 26.25
CA ASP A 71 -14.15 6.30 25.18
C ASP A 71 -13.67 7.66 24.66
N ASN A 72 -13.33 8.60 25.53
CA ASN A 72 -12.82 9.91 25.15
C ASN A 72 -11.45 9.84 24.45
N ALA A 73 -10.53 9.04 24.97
CA ALA A 73 -9.23 8.82 24.35
C ALA A 73 -9.36 8.19 22.96
N SER A 74 -10.25 7.21 22.83
CA SER A 74 -10.53 6.56 21.54
C SER A 74 -11.08 7.54 20.50
N GLU A 75 -12.04 8.40 20.86
CA GLU A 75 -12.57 9.40 19.92
C GLU A 75 -11.49 10.38 19.45
N LYS A 76 -10.65 10.86 20.38
CA LYS A 76 -9.52 11.75 20.01
C LYS A 76 -8.51 11.04 19.10
N ALA A 77 -8.17 9.78 19.40
CA ALA A 77 -7.26 9.00 18.58
C ALA A 77 -7.81 8.77 17.15
N PHE A 78 -9.09 8.46 17.01
CA PHE A 78 -9.72 8.32 15.69
C PHE A 78 -9.80 9.65 14.94
N ALA A 79 -10.06 10.77 15.62
CA ALA A 79 -10.05 12.10 15.02
C ALA A 79 -8.65 12.44 14.50
N GLU A 80 -7.61 12.21 15.31
CA GLU A 80 -6.22 12.45 14.92
C GLU A 80 -5.78 11.58 13.75
N LEU A 81 -6.18 10.30 13.73
CA LEU A 81 -5.92 9.42 12.60
C LEU A 81 -6.52 9.94 11.29
N GLN A 82 -7.70 10.58 11.36
CA GLN A 82 -8.31 11.19 10.19
C GLN A 82 -7.58 12.47 9.76
N HIS A 83 -7.16 13.31 10.71
CA HIS A 83 -6.33 14.49 10.44
C HIS A 83 -5.02 14.10 9.75
N TYR A 84 -4.30 13.14 10.32
CA TYR A 84 -3.06 12.61 9.75
C TYR A 84 -3.25 12.14 8.29
N LYS A 85 -4.29 11.35 8.02
CA LYS A 85 -4.59 10.90 6.65
C LYS A 85 -4.90 12.05 5.72
N GLN A 86 -5.63 13.05 6.20
CA GLN A 86 -5.99 14.20 5.39
C GLN A 86 -4.79 15.09 5.10
N ASP A 87 -3.89 15.28 6.06
CA ASP A 87 -2.68 16.07 5.89
C ASP A 87 -1.75 15.46 4.83
N ILE A 88 -1.58 14.13 4.84
CA ILE A 88 -0.82 13.42 3.80
C ILE A 88 -1.46 13.63 2.42
N ARG A 89 -2.79 13.51 2.29
CA ARG A 89 -3.52 13.71 1.04
C ARG A 89 -3.39 15.15 0.55
N ASN A 90 -3.61 16.12 1.43
CA ASN A 90 -3.47 17.54 1.11
C ASN A 90 -2.06 17.85 0.61
N LYS A 91 -1.03 17.27 1.25
CA LYS A 91 0.35 17.46 0.82
C LYS A 91 0.62 16.79 -0.53
N GLY A 92 0.05 15.63 -0.78
CA GLY A 92 0.10 14.99 -2.10
C GLY A 92 -0.50 15.87 -3.20
N GLU A 93 -1.69 16.41 -2.98
CA GLU A 93 -2.37 17.30 -3.92
C GLU A 93 -1.61 18.62 -4.14
N GLU A 94 -1.02 19.19 -3.08
CA GLU A 94 -0.14 20.37 -3.18
C GLU A 94 1.06 20.09 -4.09
N VAL A 95 1.71 18.94 -3.90
CA VAL A 95 2.86 18.55 -4.73
C VAL A 95 2.44 18.30 -6.18
N LEU A 96 1.32 17.64 -6.43
CA LEU A 96 0.81 17.44 -7.79
C LEU A 96 0.59 18.77 -8.52
N LYS A 97 0.00 19.74 -7.85
CA LYS A 97 -0.18 21.09 -8.39
C LYS A 97 1.17 21.78 -8.67
N TRP A 98 2.11 21.66 -7.75
CA TRP A 98 3.47 22.19 -7.92
C TRP A 98 4.18 21.60 -9.15
N LEU A 99 4.03 20.28 -9.38
CA LEU A 99 4.60 19.59 -10.56
C LEU A 99 4.04 20.18 -11.87
N ASP A 100 2.74 20.48 -11.90
CA ASP A 100 2.11 21.08 -13.08
C ASP A 100 2.59 22.52 -13.33
N GLU A 101 2.75 23.31 -12.26
CA GLU A 101 3.21 24.70 -12.34
C GLU A 101 4.69 24.84 -12.76
N HIS A 102 5.53 23.84 -12.44
CA HIS A 102 6.98 23.90 -12.66
C HIS A 102 7.48 22.98 -13.77
N ASP A 103 6.58 22.28 -14.45
CA ASP A 103 6.90 21.27 -15.49
C ASP A 103 7.83 20.15 -15.00
N GLU A 104 7.66 19.77 -13.72
CA GLU A 104 8.49 18.78 -13.06
C GLU A 104 7.78 17.40 -13.00
N ARG A 105 8.53 16.36 -12.65
CA ARG A 105 8.05 14.98 -12.54
C ARG A 105 8.25 14.41 -11.15
N ALA A 106 7.39 13.47 -10.78
CA ALA A 106 7.50 12.74 -9.53
C ALA A 106 7.47 11.23 -9.73
N ILE A 107 8.09 10.56 -8.77
CA ILE A 107 7.97 9.13 -8.55
C ILE A 107 6.99 8.90 -7.40
N VAL A 108 5.95 8.12 -7.65
CA VAL A 108 5.13 7.53 -6.60
C VAL A 108 5.88 6.31 -6.08
N LEU A 109 6.45 6.44 -4.88
CA LEU A 109 7.16 5.36 -4.19
C LEU A 109 6.13 4.51 -3.46
N ALA A 110 5.76 3.42 -4.09
CA ALA A 110 4.71 2.52 -3.63
C ALA A 110 5.28 1.31 -2.88
N GLY A 111 4.56 0.81 -1.87
CA GLY A 111 5.01 -0.33 -1.10
C GLY A 111 4.16 -0.58 0.13
N ARG A 112 4.78 -1.12 1.17
CA ARG A 112 4.16 -1.27 2.48
C ARG A 112 4.43 -0.03 3.32
N PRO A 113 3.61 0.29 4.34
CA PRO A 113 3.86 1.46 5.19
C PRO A 113 5.26 1.51 5.80
N TYR A 114 5.84 0.37 6.17
CA TYR A 114 7.19 0.31 6.74
C TYR A 114 8.30 0.58 5.71
N HIS A 115 8.02 0.52 4.41
CA HIS A 115 9.01 0.82 3.36
C HIS A 115 9.41 2.30 3.30
N ILE A 116 8.65 3.19 3.91
CA ILE A 116 9.01 4.62 4.02
C ILE A 116 9.92 4.92 5.21
N ASP A 117 10.14 3.96 6.11
CA ASP A 117 11.08 4.11 7.22
C ASP A 117 12.51 4.21 6.68
N PRO A 118 13.32 5.22 7.10
CA PRO A 118 14.67 5.44 6.60
C PRO A 118 15.62 4.26 6.81
N GLU A 119 15.49 3.54 7.92
CA GLU A 119 16.31 2.35 8.21
C GLU A 119 15.99 1.19 7.25
N ILE A 120 14.75 1.11 6.77
CA ILE A 120 14.30 0.04 5.87
C ILE A 120 14.56 0.40 4.41
N ASN A 121 14.36 1.65 4.01
CA ASN A 121 14.53 2.07 2.62
C ASN A 121 15.97 2.49 2.26
N HIS A 122 16.85 2.57 3.26
CA HIS A 122 18.28 2.87 3.08
C HIS A 122 18.57 4.15 2.26
N GLY A 123 17.67 5.15 2.30
CA GLY A 123 17.84 6.42 1.57
C GLY A 123 17.41 6.35 0.10
N ILE A 124 16.55 5.42 -0.30
CA ILE A 124 15.96 5.38 -1.65
C ILE A 124 15.27 6.70 -2.02
N PRO A 125 14.44 7.34 -1.16
CA PRO A 125 13.83 8.63 -1.49
C PRO A 125 14.85 9.71 -1.82
N ASP A 126 15.91 9.85 -1.01
CA ASP A 126 16.96 10.83 -1.23
C ASP A 126 17.73 10.56 -2.54
N MET A 127 17.97 9.29 -2.85
CA MET A 127 18.59 8.89 -4.11
C MET A 127 17.71 9.28 -5.31
N ILE A 128 16.38 9.09 -5.23
CA ILE A 128 15.43 9.47 -6.28
C ILE A 128 15.41 10.99 -6.46
N THR A 129 15.35 11.75 -5.37
CA THR A 129 15.38 13.23 -5.45
C THR A 129 16.70 13.75 -6.00
N SER A 130 17.84 13.11 -5.68
CA SER A 130 19.16 13.45 -6.26
C SER A 130 19.23 13.25 -7.78
N LEU A 131 18.31 12.47 -8.34
CA LEU A 131 18.18 12.23 -9.78
C LEU A 131 17.18 13.19 -10.46
N GLY A 132 16.60 14.13 -9.71
CA GLY A 132 15.73 15.18 -10.22
C GLY A 132 14.26 14.78 -10.34
N PHE A 133 13.77 13.88 -9.49
CA PHE A 133 12.35 13.58 -9.33
C PHE A 133 11.87 14.02 -7.95
N ALA A 134 10.68 14.58 -7.87
CA ALA A 134 9.98 14.64 -6.59
C ALA A 134 9.54 13.22 -6.15
N VAL A 135 9.35 13.01 -4.87
CA VAL A 135 8.90 11.72 -4.32
C VAL A 135 7.57 11.90 -3.61
N LEU A 136 6.61 11.09 -3.99
CA LEU A 136 5.30 10.96 -3.36
C LEU A 136 5.15 9.54 -2.82
N THR A 137 4.45 9.36 -1.70
CA THR A 137 4.08 8.05 -1.19
C THR A 137 2.73 7.60 -1.78
N GLU A 138 2.47 6.28 -1.81
CA GLU A 138 1.20 5.78 -2.37
C GLU A 138 -0.04 6.32 -1.65
N ASP A 139 0.03 6.53 -0.33
CA ASP A 139 -1.09 7.02 0.46
C ASP A 139 -1.38 8.51 0.28
N SER A 140 -0.40 9.27 -0.25
CA SER A 140 -0.59 10.67 -0.60
C SER A 140 -1.40 10.88 -1.88
N VAL A 141 -1.50 9.87 -2.76
CA VAL A 141 -2.14 9.99 -4.07
C VAL A 141 -3.20 8.92 -4.36
N ALA A 142 -3.24 7.82 -3.62
CA ALA A 142 -4.16 6.70 -3.88
C ALA A 142 -5.64 7.12 -3.88
N HIS A 143 -6.03 8.08 -3.03
CA HIS A 143 -7.41 8.57 -2.93
C HIS A 143 -7.91 9.26 -4.21
N LEU A 144 -7.02 9.68 -5.09
CA LEU A 144 -7.34 10.27 -6.40
C LEU A 144 -7.47 9.20 -7.50
N GLY A 145 -6.92 8.02 -7.24
CA GLY A 145 -6.98 6.88 -8.14
C GLY A 145 -8.32 6.15 -8.06
N HIS A 146 -8.84 5.74 -9.21
CA HIS A 146 -10.02 4.89 -9.29
C HIS A 146 -9.76 3.78 -10.31
N LEU A 147 -9.92 2.55 -9.89
CA LEU A 147 -9.78 1.40 -10.77
C LEU A 147 -11.03 1.24 -11.63
N GLU A 148 -10.87 1.35 -12.94
CA GLU A 148 -11.96 1.27 -13.90
C GLU A 148 -12.30 -0.18 -14.31
N ARG A 149 -11.42 -1.14 -13.99
CA ARG A 149 -11.58 -2.54 -14.35
C ARG A 149 -11.44 -3.47 -13.16
N ASP A 150 -11.99 -4.66 -13.31
CA ASP A 150 -11.82 -5.75 -12.35
C ASP A 150 -10.33 -6.16 -12.26
N ILE A 151 -9.82 -6.26 -11.05
CA ILE A 151 -8.49 -6.83 -10.77
C ILE A 151 -8.55 -8.36 -10.80
N ARG A 152 -7.40 -9.01 -11.09
CA ARG A 152 -7.33 -10.49 -11.19
C ARG A 152 -7.56 -11.17 -9.85
N VAL A 153 -7.10 -10.54 -8.77
CA VAL A 153 -7.16 -11.07 -7.43
C VAL A 153 -8.23 -10.39 -6.62
N VAL A 154 -8.72 -11.09 -5.60
CA VAL A 154 -9.65 -10.51 -4.65
C VAL A 154 -8.93 -9.42 -3.88
N ASP A 155 -9.42 -8.20 -4.01
CA ASP A 155 -8.93 -7.04 -3.29
C ASP A 155 -9.56 -7.00 -1.90
N GLN A 156 -8.82 -7.47 -0.90
CA GLN A 156 -9.34 -7.60 0.47
C GLN A 156 -8.40 -7.02 1.54
N TRP A 157 -7.20 -6.54 1.13
CA TRP A 157 -6.24 -5.98 2.07
C TRP A 157 -5.94 -4.51 1.78
N ALA A 158 -6.01 -3.69 2.81
CA ALA A 158 -5.90 -2.24 2.74
C ALA A 158 -4.68 -1.73 1.95
N TYR A 159 -3.52 -2.32 2.19
CA TYR A 159 -2.29 -1.84 1.55
C TYR A 159 -2.18 -2.26 0.07
N HIS A 160 -2.78 -3.38 -0.32
CA HIS A 160 -2.81 -3.80 -1.73
C HIS A 160 -3.76 -2.92 -2.53
N THR A 161 -4.95 -2.62 -1.97
CA THR A 161 -5.90 -1.68 -2.56
C THR A 161 -5.22 -0.34 -2.85
N ARG A 162 -4.46 0.21 -1.90
CA ARG A 162 -3.75 1.47 -2.09
C ARG A 162 -2.69 1.40 -3.20
N LEU A 163 -1.99 0.27 -3.37
CA LEU A 163 -1.05 0.08 -4.46
C LEU A 163 -1.75 0.14 -5.82
N TYR A 164 -2.90 -0.50 -5.96
CA TYR A 164 -3.68 -0.48 -7.20
C TYR A 164 -4.28 0.89 -7.48
N GLU A 165 -4.80 1.59 -6.46
CA GLU A 165 -5.32 2.94 -6.57
C GLU A 165 -4.23 3.95 -6.92
N SER A 166 -3.05 3.84 -6.31
CA SER A 166 -1.91 4.70 -6.66
C SER A 166 -1.43 4.47 -8.10
N ALA A 167 -1.41 3.21 -8.56
CA ALA A 167 -1.13 2.90 -9.97
C ALA A 167 -2.20 3.49 -10.90
N ALA A 168 -3.48 3.43 -10.50
CA ALA A 168 -4.58 4.05 -11.24
C ALA A 168 -4.45 5.59 -11.32
N GLN A 169 -3.90 6.23 -10.30
CA GLN A 169 -3.59 7.66 -10.36
C GLN A 169 -2.39 7.96 -11.27
N VAL A 170 -1.35 7.11 -11.23
CA VAL A 170 -0.17 7.28 -12.08
C VAL A 170 -0.51 7.18 -13.57
N ILE A 171 -1.41 6.29 -13.98
CA ILE A 171 -1.82 6.20 -15.38
C ILE A 171 -2.60 7.43 -15.88
N LYS A 172 -3.27 8.15 -14.97
CA LYS A 172 -4.04 9.37 -15.31
C LYS A 172 -3.17 10.63 -15.41
N ASN A 173 -2.01 10.63 -14.76
CA ASN A 173 -1.13 11.81 -14.72
C ASN A 173 0.18 11.53 -15.49
N PRO A 174 0.45 12.27 -16.58
CA PRO A 174 1.65 12.07 -17.40
C PRO A 174 2.95 12.40 -16.65
N ARG A 175 2.90 13.21 -15.59
CA ARG A 175 4.07 13.62 -14.78
C ARG A 175 4.47 12.60 -13.72
N LEU A 176 3.67 11.57 -13.52
CA LEU A 176 3.91 10.56 -12.51
C LEU A 176 4.46 9.28 -13.13
N GLU A 177 5.47 8.71 -12.48
CA GLU A 177 5.89 7.32 -12.66
C GLU A 177 5.80 6.58 -11.33
N LEU A 178 5.78 5.25 -11.35
CA LEU A 178 5.67 4.44 -10.14
C LEU A 178 6.90 3.56 -9.97
N ILE A 179 7.47 3.59 -8.77
CA ILE A 179 8.46 2.61 -8.31
C ILE A 179 7.87 1.85 -7.15
N GLN A 180 7.77 0.53 -7.30
CA GLN A 180 7.29 -0.33 -6.22
C GLN A 180 8.46 -0.89 -5.43
N LEU A 181 8.45 -0.64 -4.10
CA LEU A 181 9.34 -1.31 -3.15
C LEU A 181 8.75 -2.68 -2.80
N ASN A 182 9.61 -3.68 -2.76
CA ASN A 182 9.19 -5.07 -2.67
C ASN A 182 10.12 -5.87 -1.75
N SER A 183 9.56 -6.74 -0.92
CA SER A 183 10.30 -7.65 -0.04
C SER A 183 10.39 -9.06 -0.62
N PHE A 184 11.55 -9.71 -0.50
CA PHE A 184 11.81 -11.03 -1.08
C PHE A 184 10.89 -12.12 -0.54
N GLY A 185 10.64 -12.11 0.76
CA GLY A 185 9.89 -13.16 1.44
C GLY A 185 8.37 -13.02 1.38
N CYS A 186 7.85 -11.97 0.76
CA CYS A 186 6.41 -11.70 0.76
C CYS A 186 5.72 -12.33 -0.47
N GLY A 187 5.05 -13.47 -0.28
CA GLY A 187 4.28 -14.12 -1.35
C GLY A 187 3.14 -13.25 -1.90
N LEU A 188 2.59 -12.35 -1.09
CA LEU A 188 1.56 -11.41 -1.54
C LEU A 188 2.13 -10.34 -2.47
N ASP A 189 3.38 -9.92 -2.26
CA ASP A 189 4.01 -8.96 -3.16
C ASP A 189 4.20 -9.54 -4.57
N ALA A 190 4.44 -10.84 -4.70
CA ALA A 190 4.53 -11.49 -6.01
C ALA A 190 3.24 -11.29 -6.83
N VAL A 191 2.07 -11.46 -6.19
CA VAL A 191 0.77 -11.26 -6.85
C VAL A 191 0.49 -9.78 -7.09
N THR A 192 0.83 -8.93 -6.13
CA THR A 192 0.59 -7.49 -6.21
C THR A 192 1.44 -6.83 -7.29
N THR A 193 2.71 -7.23 -7.42
CA THR A 193 3.61 -6.72 -8.45
C THR A 193 3.08 -7.00 -9.86
N ASP A 194 2.61 -8.21 -10.12
CA ASP A 194 2.02 -8.57 -11.42
C ASP A 194 0.80 -7.71 -11.75
N GLN A 195 -0.07 -7.49 -10.77
CA GLN A 195 -1.27 -6.68 -10.99
C GLN A 195 -0.95 -5.19 -11.20
N VAL A 196 -0.02 -4.62 -10.42
CA VAL A 196 0.44 -3.23 -10.60
C VAL A 196 1.12 -3.07 -11.95
N GLN A 197 1.98 -4.01 -12.34
CA GLN A 197 2.62 -4.02 -13.64
C GLN A 197 1.59 -4.02 -14.77
N GLU A 198 0.57 -4.85 -14.69
CA GLU A 198 -0.51 -4.92 -15.69
C GLU A 198 -1.27 -3.60 -15.81
N ILE A 199 -1.62 -2.96 -14.67
CA ILE A 199 -2.30 -1.65 -14.66
C ILE A 199 -1.43 -0.60 -15.38
N LEU A 200 -0.15 -0.52 -15.06
CA LEU A 200 0.75 0.47 -15.62
C LEU A 200 1.05 0.23 -17.10
N GLN A 201 1.42 -0.99 -17.47
CA GLN A 201 1.84 -1.32 -18.83
C GLN A 201 0.67 -1.27 -19.83
N SER A 202 -0.56 -1.57 -19.40
CA SER A 202 -1.74 -1.40 -20.25
C SER A 202 -2.04 0.06 -20.61
N HIS A 203 -1.38 1.02 -19.96
CA HIS A 203 -1.52 2.46 -20.19
C HIS A 203 -0.16 3.11 -20.54
N GLU A 204 0.77 2.34 -21.08
CA GLU A 204 2.05 2.83 -21.60
C GLU A 204 2.97 3.45 -20.53
N LYS A 205 2.71 3.14 -19.25
CA LYS A 205 3.58 3.51 -18.15
C LYS A 205 4.66 2.47 -17.90
N ILE A 206 5.83 2.94 -17.48
CA ILE A 206 6.97 2.06 -17.19
C ILE A 206 6.86 1.54 -15.77
N TYR A 207 6.77 0.21 -15.63
CA TYR A 207 6.80 -0.42 -14.32
C TYR A 207 8.22 -0.65 -13.84
N THR A 208 8.53 -0.15 -12.65
CA THR A 208 9.83 -0.34 -12.01
C THR A 208 9.65 -0.89 -10.60
N THR A 209 10.35 -1.97 -10.26
CA THR A 209 10.36 -2.55 -8.91
C THR A 209 11.76 -2.55 -8.33
N LEU A 210 11.87 -2.20 -7.05
CA LEU A 210 13.10 -2.28 -6.27
C LEU A 210 12.91 -3.25 -5.12
N LYS A 211 13.80 -4.24 -5.03
CA LYS A 211 13.85 -5.16 -3.90
C LYS A 211 14.75 -4.57 -2.83
N ILE A 212 14.25 -4.51 -1.61
CA ILE A 212 14.89 -3.78 -0.50
C ILE A 212 15.29 -4.67 0.68
N ASP A 213 15.20 -6.00 0.54
CA ASP A 213 15.65 -6.90 1.58
C ASP A 213 17.18 -6.88 1.68
N GLU A 214 17.71 -6.72 2.88
CA GLU A 214 19.13 -6.81 3.22
C GLU A 214 20.09 -6.04 2.29
N VAL A 215 19.62 -4.96 1.69
CA VAL A 215 20.42 -4.17 0.75
C VAL A 215 21.39 -3.29 1.50
N SER A 216 22.67 -3.62 1.45
CA SER A 216 23.75 -2.82 2.05
C SER A 216 24.17 -1.61 1.20
N ASN A 217 23.76 -1.54 -0.07
CA ASN A 217 24.08 -0.41 -0.95
C ASN A 217 22.99 -0.13 -2.01
N LEU A 218 22.89 1.12 -2.41
CA LEU A 218 21.91 1.60 -3.38
C LEU A 218 22.37 1.50 -4.84
N GLY A 219 23.47 0.81 -5.15
CA GLY A 219 24.03 0.75 -6.50
C GLY A 219 23.03 0.25 -7.53
N THR A 220 22.43 -0.91 -7.27
CA THR A 220 21.41 -1.51 -8.16
C THR A 220 20.16 -0.65 -8.28
N ALA A 221 19.68 -0.11 -7.17
CA ALA A 221 18.53 0.80 -7.16
C ALA A 221 18.81 2.04 -8.00
N ARG A 222 19.99 2.66 -7.83
CA ARG A 222 20.40 3.83 -8.61
C ARG A 222 20.48 3.56 -10.12
N ILE A 223 20.97 2.40 -10.53
CA ILE A 223 20.99 2.00 -11.94
C ILE A 223 19.57 1.89 -12.49
N ARG A 224 18.66 1.22 -11.76
CA ARG A 224 17.27 1.08 -12.20
C ARG A 224 16.53 2.42 -12.31
N VAL A 225 16.73 3.34 -11.35
CA VAL A 225 16.11 4.67 -11.41
C VAL A 225 16.69 5.52 -12.54
N ARG A 226 18.00 5.42 -12.82
CA ARG A 226 18.62 6.06 -13.99
C ARG A 226 18.08 5.51 -15.30
N SER A 227 17.88 4.20 -15.40
CA SER A 227 17.29 3.57 -16.58
C SER A 227 15.83 4.03 -16.76
N LEU A 228 15.05 4.12 -15.68
CA LEU A 228 13.70 4.68 -15.73
C LEU A 228 13.74 6.12 -16.23
N LYS A 229 14.63 6.97 -15.69
CA LYS A 229 14.76 8.37 -16.12
C LYS A 229 15.09 8.48 -17.62
N ALA A 230 16.01 7.66 -18.10
CA ALA A 230 16.35 7.64 -19.52
C ALA A 230 15.18 7.19 -20.41
N ALA A 231 14.48 6.14 -20.01
CA ALA A 231 13.34 5.63 -20.74
C ALA A 231 12.14 6.61 -20.77
N VAL A 232 11.89 7.30 -19.65
CA VAL A 232 10.87 8.37 -19.59
C VAL A 232 11.23 9.50 -20.54
N LYS A 233 12.50 9.95 -20.53
CA LYS A 233 12.96 10.98 -21.44
C LYS A 233 12.84 10.55 -22.92
N GLU A 234 13.25 9.33 -23.26
CA GLU A 234 13.15 8.80 -24.61
C GLU A 234 11.69 8.71 -25.08
N ARG A 235 10.78 8.29 -24.20
CA ARG A 235 9.33 8.28 -24.48
C ARG A 235 8.83 9.69 -24.80
N ASP A 236 9.24 10.69 -24.02
CA ASP A 236 8.78 12.07 -24.21
C ASP A 236 9.37 12.72 -25.46
N ASP A 237 10.65 12.42 -25.76
CA ASP A 237 11.37 13.01 -26.92
C ASP A 237 10.93 12.40 -28.27
N ASN A 238 10.47 11.15 -28.30
CA ASN A 238 10.26 10.38 -29.53
C ASN A 238 8.81 9.95 -29.78
N ASP A 239 7.84 10.39 -28.98
CA ASP A 239 6.48 9.86 -28.97
C ASP A 239 6.46 8.31 -28.91
N PHE A 240 7.49 7.73 -28.28
CA PHE A 240 7.65 6.29 -28.17
C PHE A 240 6.48 5.70 -27.38
N ILE A 241 5.66 4.92 -28.06
CA ILE A 241 4.58 4.16 -27.44
C ILE A 241 5.15 2.82 -26.97
N PRO A 242 5.30 2.58 -25.66
CA PRO A 242 5.67 1.25 -25.17
C PRO A 242 4.72 0.20 -25.73
N HIS A 243 5.23 -0.97 -26.03
CA HIS A 243 4.43 -2.05 -26.60
C HIS A 243 3.25 -2.35 -25.65
N LYS A 244 2.04 -2.05 -26.12
CA LYS A 244 0.81 -2.31 -25.36
C LYS A 244 0.71 -3.81 -25.18
N ILE A 245 0.79 -4.28 -23.94
CA ILE A 245 0.48 -5.68 -23.66
C ILE A 245 -1.00 -5.85 -24.02
N ASP A 246 -1.26 -6.71 -24.97
CA ASP A 246 -2.63 -7.05 -25.36
C ASP A 246 -3.46 -7.32 -24.11
N ASP A 247 -4.61 -6.69 -24.08
CA ASP A 247 -5.55 -6.83 -22.97
C ASP A 247 -5.77 -8.34 -22.76
N TYR A 248 -5.10 -8.89 -21.72
CA TYR A 248 -5.41 -10.23 -21.28
C TYR A 248 -6.86 -10.20 -20.83
N THR A 249 -7.75 -10.39 -21.78
CA THR A 249 -9.13 -10.71 -21.47
C THR A 249 -9.09 -12.02 -20.70
N ILE A 250 -8.97 -11.90 -19.38
CA ILE A 250 -9.22 -13.02 -18.50
C ILE A 250 -10.69 -13.35 -18.79
N ASN A 251 -10.89 -14.37 -19.61
CA ASN A 251 -12.16 -15.05 -19.66
C ASN A 251 -12.40 -15.62 -18.25
N ARG A 252 -12.89 -14.77 -17.36
CA ARG A 252 -13.44 -15.24 -16.10
C ARG A 252 -14.55 -16.18 -16.48
N VAL A 253 -14.30 -17.48 -16.32
CA VAL A 253 -15.37 -18.49 -16.36
C VAL A 253 -16.36 -18.07 -15.28
N LYS A 254 -17.39 -17.35 -15.67
CA LYS A 254 -18.52 -17.04 -14.79
C LYS A 254 -19.29 -18.33 -14.64
N PHE A 255 -18.96 -19.10 -13.60
CA PHE A 255 -19.78 -20.24 -13.23
C PHE A 255 -21.22 -19.77 -13.03
N THR A 256 -22.13 -20.35 -13.76
CA THR A 256 -23.58 -20.18 -13.52
C THR A 256 -23.92 -20.70 -12.13
N GLU A 257 -25.09 -20.31 -11.59
CA GLU A 257 -25.51 -20.82 -10.29
C GLU A 257 -25.66 -22.35 -10.28
N GLU A 258 -26.01 -22.94 -11.43
CA GLU A 258 -26.14 -24.40 -11.60
C GLU A 258 -24.77 -25.08 -11.58
N GLU A 259 -23.76 -24.50 -12.22
CA GLU A 259 -22.39 -25.00 -12.18
C GLU A 259 -21.77 -24.86 -10.79
N ARG A 260 -22.06 -23.77 -10.06
CA ARG A 260 -21.63 -23.60 -8.65
C ARG A 260 -22.22 -24.64 -7.71
N LYS A 261 -23.46 -25.13 -7.98
CA LYS A 261 -24.10 -26.18 -7.18
C LYS A 261 -23.49 -27.57 -7.43
N LYS A 262 -22.80 -27.76 -8.57
CA LYS A 262 -22.13 -29.01 -8.92
C LYS A 262 -20.72 -29.13 -8.34
N HIS A 263 -20.13 -28.03 -7.90
CA HIS A 263 -18.79 -28.01 -7.32
C HIS A 263 -18.88 -27.85 -5.81
N THR A 264 -18.66 -28.93 -5.09
CA THR A 264 -18.44 -28.90 -3.65
C THR A 264 -17.04 -28.40 -3.40
N ILE A 265 -16.91 -27.24 -2.76
CA ILE A 265 -15.63 -26.78 -2.24
C ILE A 265 -15.39 -27.59 -0.96
N ILE A 266 -14.36 -28.42 -1.00
CA ILE A 266 -13.85 -29.15 0.18
C ILE A 266 -12.96 -28.22 0.97
#